data_ee75f38795dac4308b06c23166f46b88
#
_entry.id   ee75f38795dac4308b06c23166f46b88
#
_cell.length_a   1.000
_cell.length_b   1.000
_cell.length_c   1.000
_cell.angle_alpha   90.00
_cell.angle_beta   90.00
_cell.angle_gamma   90.00
#
_symmetry.space_group_name_H-M   'P 1'
#
loop_
_entity.id
_entity.type
_entity.pdbx_description
1 polymer ?
#
loop_
_entity_poly.entity_id
_entity_poly.type
_entity_poly.pdbx_seq_one_letter_code
_entity_poly.pdbx_strand_id
1 'polypeptide(L)'
;MSAGTQLEPEMLKRQAETLQSIFETLPLGVMVADVEGKLLFFNPAAEQILGAGGSGLNTPDQTTVYGWYLSDQITLVSPEGFPLFRAGRGEQVSDELFFVRHPNCPAGLWISMSGCPLRDGSGPVYGGVVFFQDVTQRRQEVQAITLLSRVVEQTADSVMLTDKQGTIEYVNPAFVTTSGYPLAEVLGQTPRILKSGLHDAGFYRQLWSRLMGGQTFRGMIINRKKSGELYWAQQTITPVRDQGGELTHFVSVLQDITELRKQEEHDFQLRLAREVQQQFYGSAPAVAGFDIGGSSYPAYETGGDYFDFIAMPNGRLGIALGDVEGHGFGSALVMALTRAYLRSFANLDLEPEQILVQVNRMLAQDLEHGHFVTLALACLDTSRRSLIYAGAGHMPGFVLSGSGVVEHVLESNGPPLGLFSDSLYSCQNEILLEPGQILVLLTDGITESVADGGEEFGVQGALEYIAAHCDEPARQIADGLHLQARRFAGYEPQNDDITSVVLKVGPHP
;
A
#
# COMPACT_ATOMS: atom_id res chain seq x y z
N MET A 1 59.73 -18.14 -79.54
CA MET A 1 59.78 -18.06 -78.09
C MET A 1 59.56 -16.61 -77.69
N SER A 2 58.32 -16.18 -77.52
CA SER A 2 57.99 -14.92 -76.86
C SER A 2 56.45 -14.80 -76.65
N ALA A 3 55.83 -15.76 -76.06
CA ALA A 3 54.39 -15.66 -75.72
C ALA A 3 54.11 -15.86 -74.27
N GLY A 4 55.12 -16.15 -73.40
CA GLY A 4 54.94 -16.47 -71.98
C GLY A 4 55.08 -15.29 -71.01
N THR A 5 55.63 -14.14 -71.45
CA THR A 5 56.02 -13.05 -70.56
C THR A 5 54.96 -11.91 -70.42
N GLN A 6 53.90 -11.93 -71.23
CA GLN A 6 52.84 -10.90 -71.19
C GLN A 6 51.61 -11.33 -70.44
N LEU A 7 51.38 -12.63 -70.10
CA LEU A 7 50.23 -13.15 -69.39
C LEU A 7 50.28 -12.92 -67.84
N GLU A 8 51.48 -12.88 -67.25
CA GLU A 8 51.63 -12.65 -65.78
C GLU A 8 51.23 -11.23 -65.36
N PRO A 9 51.58 -10.11 -66.02
CA PRO A 9 51.19 -8.76 -65.61
C PRO A 9 49.68 -8.51 -65.74
N GLU A 10 49.02 -9.05 -66.78
CA GLU A 10 47.56 -8.91 -66.98
C GLU A 10 46.79 -9.73 -66.00
N MET A 11 47.26 -10.90 -65.63
CA MET A 11 46.63 -11.75 -64.62
C MET A 11 46.76 -11.12 -63.24
N LEU A 12 47.90 -10.56 -62.87
CA LEU A 12 48.08 -9.82 -61.58
C LEU A 12 47.22 -8.57 -61.52
N LYS A 13 47.12 -7.82 -62.65
CA LYS A 13 46.22 -6.66 -62.70
C LYS A 13 44.78 -7.02 -62.54
N ARG A 14 44.32 -8.11 -63.17
CA ARG A 14 42.92 -8.59 -63.00
C ARG A 14 42.61 -9.12 -61.57
N GLN A 15 43.60 -9.74 -60.94
CA GLN A 15 43.50 -10.14 -59.56
C GLN A 15 43.39 -8.93 -58.60
N ALA A 16 44.24 -7.89 -58.86
CA ALA A 16 44.20 -6.65 -58.08
C ALA A 16 42.84 -5.91 -58.24
N GLU A 17 42.33 -5.80 -59.48
CA GLU A 17 41.03 -5.20 -59.79
C GLU A 17 39.88 -6.00 -59.13
N THR A 18 39.97 -7.31 -59.13
CA THR A 18 38.98 -8.18 -58.46
C THR A 18 39.00 -7.99 -56.93
N LEU A 19 40.17 -7.99 -56.29
CA LEU A 19 40.34 -7.74 -54.89
C LEU A 19 39.84 -6.35 -54.45
N GLN A 20 40.17 -5.32 -55.31
CA GLN A 20 39.66 -3.97 -55.07
C GLN A 20 38.15 -3.89 -55.15
N SER A 21 37.51 -4.56 -56.13
CA SER A 21 36.08 -4.61 -56.28
C SER A 21 35.41 -5.31 -55.08
N ILE A 22 35.99 -6.42 -54.58
CA ILE A 22 35.53 -7.10 -53.39
C ILE A 22 35.60 -6.16 -52.17
N PHE A 23 36.74 -5.50 -52.01
CA PHE A 23 36.96 -4.57 -50.89
C PHE A 23 35.97 -3.40 -50.88
N GLU A 24 35.66 -2.84 -52.05
CA GLU A 24 34.71 -1.74 -52.23
C GLU A 24 33.24 -2.15 -52.02
N THR A 25 32.90 -3.43 -52.27
CA THR A 25 31.51 -3.93 -52.17
C THR A 25 31.21 -4.63 -50.88
N LEU A 26 32.21 -4.89 -50.02
CA LEU A 26 31.97 -5.52 -48.70
C LEU A 26 31.08 -4.64 -47.84
N PRO A 27 30.01 -5.20 -47.21
CA PRO A 27 29.11 -4.47 -46.31
C PRO A 27 29.70 -4.25 -44.93
N LEU A 28 30.94 -4.61 -44.70
CA LEU A 28 31.69 -4.43 -43.45
C LEU A 28 32.68 -3.27 -43.63
N GLY A 29 32.85 -2.46 -42.61
CA GLY A 29 33.93 -1.49 -42.57
C GLY A 29 35.27 -2.22 -42.54
N VAL A 30 36.18 -1.85 -43.46
CA VAL A 30 37.53 -2.44 -43.51
C VAL A 30 38.55 -1.33 -43.45
N MET A 31 39.52 -1.46 -42.54
CA MET A 31 40.71 -0.60 -42.46
C MET A 31 41.97 -1.44 -42.52
N VAL A 32 42.95 -0.98 -43.28
CA VAL A 32 44.27 -1.59 -43.40
C VAL A 32 45.33 -0.53 -43.09
N ALA A 33 46.29 -0.88 -42.24
CA ALA A 33 47.43 -0.03 -41.92
C ALA A 33 48.74 -0.80 -42.00
N ASP A 34 49.84 -0.08 -42.20
CA ASP A 34 51.20 -0.63 -42.09
C ASP A 34 51.61 -0.83 -40.62
N VAL A 35 52.83 -1.33 -40.38
CA VAL A 35 53.37 -1.58 -39.03
C VAL A 35 53.61 -0.29 -38.24
N GLU A 36 53.70 0.85 -38.89
CA GLU A 36 53.86 2.18 -38.28
C GLU A 36 52.49 2.80 -37.93
N GLY A 37 51.40 2.15 -38.33
CA GLY A 37 50.02 2.58 -38.06
C GLY A 37 49.51 3.59 -39.08
N LYS A 38 50.20 3.76 -40.22
CA LYS A 38 49.72 4.61 -41.33
C LYS A 38 48.63 3.87 -42.09
N LEU A 39 47.46 4.51 -42.21
CA LEU A 39 46.32 3.96 -42.93
C LEU A 39 46.61 3.82 -44.41
N LEU A 40 46.53 2.60 -44.93
CA LEU A 40 46.74 2.26 -46.32
C LEU A 40 45.43 2.20 -47.12
N PHE A 41 44.38 1.62 -46.50
CA PHE A 41 43.07 1.45 -47.13
C PHE A 41 41.94 1.66 -46.13
N PHE A 42 40.86 2.22 -46.66
CA PHE A 42 39.63 2.49 -45.95
C PHE A 42 38.46 2.33 -46.94
N ASN A 43 37.61 1.33 -46.78
CA ASN A 43 36.58 1.05 -47.74
C ASN A 43 35.33 1.95 -47.60
N PRO A 44 34.46 2.04 -48.64
CA PRO A 44 33.26 2.88 -48.58
C PRO A 44 32.29 2.52 -47.40
N ALA A 45 32.21 1.26 -47.05
CA ALA A 45 31.38 0.84 -45.90
C ALA A 45 31.92 1.40 -44.59
N ALA A 46 33.23 1.45 -44.40
CA ALA A 46 33.84 2.08 -43.23
C ALA A 46 33.55 3.59 -43.19
N GLU A 47 33.58 4.28 -44.35
CA GLU A 47 33.18 5.70 -44.44
C GLU A 47 31.71 5.93 -44.04
N GLN A 48 30.81 5.06 -44.51
CA GLN A 48 29.39 5.15 -44.16
C GLN A 48 29.14 4.91 -42.68
N ILE A 49 29.77 3.88 -42.09
CA ILE A 49 29.60 3.53 -40.67
C ILE A 49 30.15 4.65 -39.77
N LEU A 50 31.34 5.19 -40.07
CA LEU A 50 31.99 6.20 -39.24
C LEU A 50 31.62 7.64 -39.61
N GLY A 51 30.92 7.87 -40.73
CA GLY A 51 30.41 9.18 -41.14
C GLY A 51 31.50 10.16 -41.60
N ALA A 52 32.72 9.69 -41.87
CA ALA A 52 33.83 10.53 -42.39
C ALA A 52 34.85 9.70 -43.14
N GLY A 53 35.42 10.26 -44.21
CA GLY A 53 36.46 9.61 -45.02
C GLY A 53 37.79 9.53 -44.28
N GLY A 54 38.45 8.37 -44.39
CA GLY A 54 39.72 8.08 -43.69
C GLY A 54 40.98 8.65 -44.40
N SER A 55 40.82 9.44 -45.45
CA SER A 55 41.96 9.92 -46.26
C SER A 55 42.78 10.97 -45.50
N GLY A 56 43.99 10.59 -45.10
CA GLY A 56 45.01 11.49 -44.55
C GLY A 56 45.25 11.43 -43.05
N LEU A 57 44.59 10.54 -42.32
CA LEU A 57 44.75 10.38 -40.85
C LEU A 57 45.69 9.19 -40.54
N ASN A 58 46.67 9.39 -39.68
CA ASN A 58 47.44 8.29 -39.08
C ASN A 58 46.61 7.60 -37.99
N THR A 59 46.86 6.30 -37.72
CA THR A 59 46.10 5.52 -36.71
C THR A 59 46.05 6.17 -35.34
N PRO A 60 47.11 6.81 -34.78
CA PRO A 60 47.06 7.51 -33.50
C PRO A 60 46.05 8.66 -33.48
N ASP A 61 45.89 9.38 -34.58
CA ASP A 61 44.99 10.54 -34.69
C ASP A 61 43.52 10.07 -34.79
N GLN A 62 43.28 8.90 -35.37
CA GLN A 62 41.93 8.34 -35.57
C GLN A 62 41.21 8.03 -34.24
N THR A 63 41.92 7.50 -33.26
CA THR A 63 41.31 7.18 -31.97
C THR A 63 40.77 8.41 -31.27
N THR A 64 41.42 9.55 -31.45
CA THR A 64 41.02 10.84 -30.87
C THR A 64 39.99 11.54 -31.73
N VAL A 65 40.13 11.54 -33.05
CA VAL A 65 39.23 12.24 -33.99
C VAL A 65 37.83 11.56 -34.01
N TYR A 66 37.79 10.23 -34.03
CA TYR A 66 36.53 9.49 -34.05
C TYR A 66 35.98 9.18 -32.66
N GLY A 67 36.66 9.51 -31.57
CA GLY A 67 36.20 9.27 -30.21
C GLY A 67 35.84 7.80 -29.97
N TRP A 68 36.86 6.92 -30.04
CA TRP A 68 36.70 5.50 -29.74
C TRP A 68 36.78 5.27 -28.23
N TYR A 69 35.73 4.67 -27.65
CA TYR A 69 35.63 4.35 -26.25
C TYR A 69 35.54 2.84 -26.03
N LEU A 70 36.00 2.38 -24.88
CA LEU A 70 35.75 1.03 -24.43
C LEU A 70 34.23 0.82 -24.18
N SER A 71 33.86 -0.38 -23.85
CA SER A 71 32.47 -0.76 -23.61
C SER A 71 31.81 0.00 -22.44
N ASP A 72 32.56 0.71 -21.60
CA ASP A 72 32.07 1.59 -20.56
C ASP A 72 31.58 2.96 -21.06
N GLN A 73 31.82 3.30 -22.36
CA GLN A 73 31.44 4.54 -23.03
C GLN A 73 32.11 5.79 -22.46
N ILE A 74 33.12 5.64 -21.60
CA ILE A 74 33.78 6.71 -20.87
C ILE A 74 35.32 6.71 -21.17
N THR A 75 35.94 5.53 -21.12
CA THR A 75 37.37 5.38 -21.29
C THR A 75 37.72 5.37 -22.74
N LEU A 76 38.50 6.38 -23.18
CA LEU A 76 39.05 6.42 -24.52
C LEU A 76 40.01 5.25 -24.78
N VAL A 77 39.91 4.66 -25.94
CA VAL A 77 40.82 3.61 -26.39
C VAL A 77 42.17 4.24 -26.68
N SER A 78 43.23 3.74 -26.02
CA SER A 78 44.59 4.19 -26.33
C SER A 78 45.00 3.74 -27.73
N PRO A 79 45.87 4.50 -28.43
CA PRO A 79 46.35 4.10 -29.73
C PRO A 79 46.92 2.68 -29.76
N GLU A 80 47.65 2.28 -28.73
CA GLU A 80 48.25 0.94 -28.62
C GLU A 80 47.18 -0.14 -28.35
N GLY A 81 46.06 0.21 -27.74
CA GLY A 81 44.93 -0.67 -27.48
C GLY A 81 44.00 -0.85 -28.66
N PHE A 82 44.12 -0.01 -29.70
CA PHE A 82 43.22 -0.08 -30.84
C PHE A 82 43.48 -1.34 -31.70
N PRO A 83 42.48 -2.11 -32.11
CA PRO A 83 42.62 -3.39 -32.79
C PRO A 83 43.50 -3.37 -34.02
N LEU A 84 43.45 -2.30 -34.83
CA LEU A 84 44.26 -2.17 -36.01
C LEU A 84 45.78 -2.09 -35.69
N PHE A 85 46.13 -1.38 -34.64
CA PHE A 85 47.50 -1.25 -34.16
C PHE A 85 48.01 -2.56 -33.52
N ARG A 86 47.17 -3.24 -32.78
CA ARG A 86 47.49 -4.56 -32.20
C ARG A 86 47.68 -5.61 -33.31
N ALA A 87 46.82 -5.59 -34.35
CA ALA A 87 46.98 -6.45 -35.51
C ALA A 87 48.30 -6.19 -36.25
N GLY A 88 48.72 -4.92 -36.45
CA GLY A 88 50.01 -4.55 -37.02
C GLY A 88 51.23 -5.04 -36.21
N ARG A 89 51.06 -5.33 -34.93
CA ARG A 89 52.08 -5.94 -34.06
C ARG A 89 52.03 -7.48 -34.00
N GLY A 90 51.11 -8.10 -34.77
CA GLY A 90 50.99 -9.54 -34.90
C GLY A 90 49.97 -10.19 -34.02
N GLU A 91 49.15 -9.41 -33.29
CA GLU A 91 48.06 -9.90 -32.45
C GLU A 91 46.79 -10.14 -33.29
N GLN A 92 46.06 -11.20 -32.99
CA GLN A 92 44.74 -11.46 -33.57
C GLN A 92 43.66 -11.00 -32.58
N VAL A 93 42.78 -10.13 -33.05
CA VAL A 93 41.66 -9.58 -32.27
C VAL A 93 40.36 -10.16 -32.82
N SER A 94 39.45 -10.62 -31.96
CA SER A 94 38.19 -11.22 -32.40
C SER A 94 37.01 -10.59 -31.64
N ASP A 95 36.04 -10.04 -32.38
CA ASP A 95 34.76 -9.53 -31.91
C ASP A 95 34.81 -8.61 -30.67
N GLU A 96 35.84 -7.78 -30.59
CA GLU A 96 35.93 -6.78 -29.53
C GLU A 96 34.94 -5.64 -29.77
N LEU A 97 34.32 -5.18 -28.71
CA LEU A 97 33.26 -4.20 -28.77
C LEU A 97 33.74 -2.83 -28.32
N PHE A 98 33.47 -1.85 -29.17
CA PHE A 98 33.84 -0.45 -28.96
C PHE A 98 32.59 0.44 -29.08
N PHE A 99 32.66 1.60 -28.44
CA PHE A 99 31.65 2.65 -28.58
C PHE A 99 32.31 3.85 -29.29
N VAL A 100 31.71 4.31 -30.38
CA VAL A 100 32.23 5.43 -31.16
C VAL A 100 31.31 6.63 -31.02
N ARG A 101 31.85 7.78 -30.67
CA ARG A 101 31.09 9.03 -30.57
C ARG A 101 31.94 10.19 -31.16
N HIS A 102 31.38 10.86 -32.16
CA HIS A 102 32.01 12.01 -32.79
C HIS A 102 30.94 13.02 -33.27
N PRO A 103 31.33 14.23 -33.74
CA PRO A 103 30.37 15.27 -34.13
C PRO A 103 29.30 14.83 -35.14
N ASN A 104 29.66 13.96 -36.09
CA ASN A 104 28.70 13.43 -37.10
C ASN A 104 27.84 12.28 -36.56
N CYS A 105 28.17 11.73 -35.37
CA CYS A 105 27.41 10.71 -34.70
C CYS A 105 27.34 11.00 -33.18
N PRO A 106 26.61 12.03 -32.76
CA PRO A 106 26.58 12.45 -31.34
C PRO A 106 25.86 11.45 -30.43
N ALA A 107 24.95 10.62 -30.97
CA ALA A 107 24.30 9.54 -30.23
C ALA A 107 25.22 8.36 -29.94
N GLY A 108 26.30 8.24 -30.73
CA GLY A 108 27.25 7.14 -30.66
C GLY A 108 26.79 5.87 -31.37
N LEU A 109 27.76 5.04 -31.74
CA LEU A 109 27.56 3.74 -32.39
C LEU A 109 28.30 2.65 -31.62
N TRP A 110 27.71 1.47 -31.55
CA TRP A 110 28.39 0.27 -31.08
C TRP A 110 29.00 -0.47 -32.25
N ILE A 111 30.32 -0.61 -32.22
CA ILE A 111 31.09 -1.25 -33.26
C ILE A 111 31.69 -2.54 -32.74
N SER A 112 31.38 -3.67 -33.40
CA SER A 112 32.13 -4.92 -33.20
C SER A 112 33.29 -4.94 -34.22
N MET A 113 34.51 -5.19 -33.71
CA MET A 113 35.74 -5.12 -34.50
C MET A 113 36.57 -6.39 -34.33
N SER A 114 37.03 -6.94 -35.44
CA SER A 114 38.00 -8.02 -35.52
C SER A 114 39.22 -7.61 -36.32
N GLY A 115 40.41 -8.00 -35.90
CA GLY A 115 41.66 -7.64 -36.54
C GLY A 115 42.60 -8.81 -36.73
N CYS A 116 43.30 -8.81 -37.86
CA CYS A 116 44.31 -9.82 -38.21
C CYS A 116 45.61 -9.16 -38.67
N PRO A 117 46.78 -9.75 -38.34
CA PRO A 117 48.06 -9.32 -38.91
C PRO A 117 48.18 -9.69 -40.37
N LEU A 118 48.73 -8.80 -41.18
CA LEU A 118 49.10 -9.05 -42.56
C LEU A 118 50.56 -9.53 -42.64
N ARG A 119 50.75 -10.73 -43.23
CA ARG A 119 52.06 -11.38 -43.36
C ARG A 119 52.30 -11.82 -44.79
N ASP A 120 53.56 -11.80 -45.20
CA ASP A 120 54.00 -12.41 -46.46
C ASP A 120 54.33 -13.90 -46.17
N GLY A 121 53.32 -14.78 -46.36
CA GLY A 121 53.43 -16.19 -46.02
C GLY A 121 53.72 -16.39 -44.52
N SER A 122 54.85 -17.05 -44.19
CA SER A 122 55.35 -17.23 -42.81
C SER A 122 56.33 -16.13 -42.36
N GLY A 123 56.45 -15.05 -43.15
CA GLY A 123 57.36 -13.96 -42.94
C GLY A 123 56.93 -12.96 -41.86
N PRO A 124 57.69 -11.86 -41.72
CA PRO A 124 57.38 -10.81 -40.74
C PRO A 124 56.02 -10.15 -41.06
N VAL A 125 55.40 -9.59 -40.02
CA VAL A 125 54.20 -8.78 -40.16
C VAL A 125 54.57 -7.48 -40.85
N TYR A 126 53.82 -7.10 -41.90
CA TYR A 126 54.01 -5.84 -42.61
C TYR A 126 52.84 -4.87 -42.46
N GLY A 127 51.76 -5.26 -41.75
CA GLY A 127 50.63 -4.42 -41.47
C GLY A 127 49.52 -5.16 -40.69
N GLY A 128 48.42 -4.47 -40.48
CA GLY A 128 47.20 -5.01 -39.86
C GLY A 128 45.97 -4.71 -40.68
N VAL A 129 44.97 -5.58 -40.62
CA VAL A 129 43.64 -5.34 -41.18
C VAL A 129 42.61 -5.52 -40.08
N VAL A 130 41.63 -4.64 -40.03
CA VAL A 130 40.45 -4.79 -39.17
C VAL A 130 39.18 -4.76 -40.00
N PHE A 131 38.24 -5.57 -39.55
CA PHE A 131 36.89 -5.62 -40.07
C PHE A 131 35.95 -5.20 -38.92
N PHE A 132 34.99 -4.35 -39.25
CA PHE A 132 34.04 -3.90 -38.21
C PHE A 132 32.64 -3.69 -38.78
N GLN A 133 31.67 -3.79 -37.89
CA GLN A 133 30.26 -3.58 -38.23
C GLN A 133 29.56 -2.79 -37.12
N ASP A 134 28.57 -2.01 -37.54
CA ASP A 134 27.65 -1.37 -36.62
C ASP A 134 26.68 -2.42 -36.05
N VAL A 135 26.69 -2.59 -34.73
CA VAL A 135 25.83 -3.52 -33.99
C VAL A 135 24.84 -2.79 -33.08
N THR A 136 24.69 -1.47 -33.27
CA THR A 136 23.87 -0.60 -32.41
C THR A 136 22.41 -1.06 -32.36
N GLN A 137 21.80 -1.20 -33.54
CA GLN A 137 20.40 -1.61 -33.63
C GLN A 137 20.16 -3.00 -32.98
N ARG A 138 21.02 -3.96 -33.34
CA ARG A 138 20.90 -5.33 -32.79
C ARG A 138 21.03 -5.34 -31.28
N ARG A 139 21.95 -4.55 -30.71
CA ARG A 139 22.08 -4.43 -29.24
C ARG A 139 20.87 -3.80 -28.59
N GLN A 140 20.32 -2.73 -29.19
CA GLN A 140 19.13 -2.06 -28.72
C GLN A 140 17.92 -3.02 -28.70
N GLU A 141 17.75 -3.79 -29.77
CA GLU A 141 16.68 -4.81 -29.84
C GLU A 141 16.81 -5.87 -28.75
N VAL A 142 18.01 -6.43 -28.57
CA VAL A 142 18.28 -7.43 -27.51
C VAL A 142 18.08 -6.82 -26.13
N GLN A 143 18.54 -5.60 -25.90
CA GLN A 143 18.34 -4.91 -24.61
C GLN A 143 16.86 -4.64 -24.34
N ALA A 144 16.10 -4.21 -25.34
CA ALA A 144 14.66 -3.98 -25.20
C ALA A 144 13.90 -5.28 -24.86
N ILE A 145 14.20 -6.37 -25.56
CA ILE A 145 13.60 -7.68 -25.27
C ILE A 145 13.97 -8.14 -23.86
N THR A 146 15.23 -8.00 -23.47
CA THR A 146 15.69 -8.39 -22.12
C THR A 146 15.02 -7.56 -21.03
N LEU A 147 14.87 -6.24 -21.27
CA LEU A 147 14.18 -5.36 -20.34
C LEU A 147 12.71 -5.75 -20.20
N LEU A 148 12.00 -5.96 -21.30
CA LEU A 148 10.60 -6.37 -21.30
C LEU A 148 10.40 -7.71 -20.59
N SER A 149 11.28 -8.69 -20.82
CA SER A 149 11.24 -9.97 -20.10
C SER A 149 11.40 -9.78 -18.60
N ARG A 150 12.36 -8.98 -18.15
CA ARG A 150 12.57 -8.68 -16.73
C ARG A 150 11.38 -7.96 -16.10
N VAL A 151 10.75 -7.03 -16.81
CA VAL A 151 9.54 -6.34 -16.31
C VAL A 151 8.42 -7.34 -16.06
N VAL A 152 8.18 -8.27 -16.99
CA VAL A 152 7.15 -9.31 -16.81
C VAL A 152 7.51 -10.28 -15.68
N GLU A 153 8.78 -10.65 -15.54
CA GLU A 153 9.24 -11.54 -14.48
C GLU A 153 9.16 -10.93 -13.07
N GLN A 154 9.36 -9.61 -12.97
CA GLN A 154 9.41 -8.89 -11.68
C GLN A 154 8.08 -8.24 -11.28
N THR A 155 7.04 -8.28 -12.13
CA THR A 155 5.73 -7.78 -11.74
C THR A 155 5.12 -8.64 -10.62
N ALA A 156 4.44 -7.98 -9.67
CA ALA A 156 3.71 -8.65 -8.60
C ALA A 156 2.44 -9.37 -9.08
N ASP A 157 1.90 -8.94 -10.22
CA ASP A 157 0.73 -9.55 -10.83
C ASP A 157 1.11 -10.86 -11.56
N SER A 158 0.25 -11.85 -11.46
CA SER A 158 0.40 -13.11 -12.18
C SER A 158 0.16 -12.91 -13.66
N VAL A 159 1.16 -13.21 -14.50
CA VAL A 159 1.07 -13.14 -15.96
C VAL A 159 1.11 -14.54 -16.54
N MET A 160 0.19 -14.82 -17.45
CA MET A 160 0.09 -16.08 -18.17
C MET A 160 -0.13 -15.84 -19.66
N LEU A 161 0.62 -16.53 -20.50
CA LEU A 161 0.44 -16.57 -21.95
C LEU A 161 -0.06 -17.95 -22.35
N THR A 162 -1.10 -18.00 -23.19
CA THR A 162 -1.60 -19.24 -23.79
C THR A 162 -1.65 -19.13 -25.30
N ASP A 163 -1.59 -20.26 -25.98
CA ASP A 163 -1.93 -20.36 -27.39
C ASP A 163 -3.42 -20.09 -27.65
N LYS A 164 -3.84 -20.10 -28.91
CA LYS A 164 -5.26 -19.91 -29.30
C LYS A 164 -6.20 -21.03 -28.86
N GLN A 165 -5.68 -22.19 -28.46
CA GLN A 165 -6.42 -23.31 -27.88
C GLN A 165 -6.56 -23.20 -26.36
N GLY A 166 -5.84 -22.27 -25.74
CA GLY A 166 -5.79 -22.07 -24.29
C GLY A 166 -4.75 -22.92 -23.59
N THR A 167 -3.77 -23.46 -24.33
CA THR A 167 -2.63 -24.17 -23.73
C THR A 167 -1.63 -23.18 -23.18
N ILE A 168 -1.19 -23.33 -21.94
CA ILE A 168 -0.27 -22.42 -21.27
C ILE A 168 1.14 -22.63 -21.81
N GLU A 169 1.74 -21.60 -22.39
CA GLU A 169 3.10 -21.59 -22.93
C GLU A 169 4.08 -20.86 -22.00
N TYR A 170 3.59 -19.89 -21.24
CA TYR A 170 4.43 -19.12 -20.31
C TYR A 170 3.62 -18.65 -19.10
N VAL A 171 4.28 -18.65 -17.95
CA VAL A 171 3.83 -17.96 -16.74
C VAL A 171 5.03 -17.31 -16.05
N ASN A 172 4.80 -16.15 -15.42
CA ASN A 172 5.83 -15.48 -14.63
C ASN A 172 5.95 -16.07 -13.20
N PRO A 173 6.99 -15.70 -12.43
CA PRO A 173 7.17 -16.16 -11.04
C PRO A 173 5.99 -15.82 -10.11
N ALA A 174 5.33 -14.67 -10.31
CA ALA A 174 4.17 -14.28 -9.51
C ALA A 174 3.00 -15.26 -9.68
N PHE A 175 2.78 -15.81 -10.87
CA PHE A 175 1.78 -16.86 -11.09
C PHE A 175 2.06 -18.09 -10.23
N VAL A 176 3.31 -18.54 -10.18
CA VAL A 176 3.72 -19.71 -9.38
C VAL A 176 3.48 -19.45 -7.90
N THR A 177 3.86 -18.29 -7.41
CA THR A 177 3.65 -17.87 -6.02
C THR A 177 2.17 -17.81 -5.65
N THR A 178 1.37 -17.15 -6.48
CA THR A 178 -0.07 -16.93 -6.21
C THR A 178 -0.85 -18.24 -6.31
N SER A 179 -0.60 -19.04 -7.35
CA SER A 179 -1.39 -20.27 -7.60
C SER A 179 -0.90 -21.49 -6.81
N GLY A 180 0.39 -21.48 -6.39
CA GLY A 180 1.04 -22.60 -5.75
C GLY A 180 1.39 -23.76 -6.68
N TYR A 181 1.17 -23.62 -8.00
CA TYR A 181 1.55 -24.61 -8.99
C TYR A 181 2.98 -24.37 -9.49
N PRO A 182 3.90 -25.33 -9.40
CA PRO A 182 5.23 -25.19 -9.97
C PRO A 182 5.18 -25.11 -11.51
N LEU A 183 6.10 -24.37 -12.11
CA LEU A 183 6.16 -24.11 -13.55
C LEU A 183 6.05 -25.41 -14.39
N ALA A 184 6.74 -26.46 -13.99
CA ALA A 184 6.75 -27.74 -14.71
C ALA A 184 5.38 -28.44 -14.77
N GLU A 185 4.48 -28.15 -13.83
CA GLU A 185 3.12 -28.71 -13.83
C GLU A 185 2.13 -27.83 -14.59
N VAL A 186 2.47 -26.58 -14.86
CA VAL A 186 1.60 -25.60 -15.50
C VAL A 186 1.77 -25.59 -17.02
N LEU A 187 2.99 -25.67 -17.51
CA LEU A 187 3.29 -25.65 -18.94
C LEU A 187 2.60 -26.81 -19.67
N GLY A 188 1.96 -26.50 -20.79
CA GLY A 188 1.18 -27.46 -21.57
C GLY A 188 -0.20 -27.80 -21.00
N GLN A 189 -0.56 -27.27 -19.81
CA GLN A 189 -1.92 -27.39 -19.26
C GLN A 189 -2.81 -26.26 -19.77
N THR A 190 -4.08 -26.26 -19.37
CA THR A 190 -4.98 -25.15 -19.61
C THR A 190 -5.31 -24.42 -18.30
N PRO A 191 -5.75 -23.15 -18.32
CA PRO A 191 -6.13 -22.38 -17.12
C PRO A 191 -7.23 -23.04 -16.27
N ARG A 192 -7.83 -24.12 -16.75
CA ARG A 192 -8.79 -24.94 -15.99
C ARG A 192 -8.22 -25.52 -14.71
N ILE A 193 -6.88 -25.63 -14.58
CA ILE A 193 -6.22 -26.06 -13.35
C ILE A 193 -6.55 -25.13 -12.16
N LEU A 194 -6.85 -23.86 -12.43
CA LEU A 194 -7.25 -22.86 -11.42
C LEU A 194 -8.74 -22.85 -11.12
N LYS A 195 -9.57 -23.67 -11.80
CA LYS A 195 -11.02 -23.61 -11.69
C LYS A 195 -11.50 -23.93 -10.28
N SER A 196 -12.18 -22.98 -9.62
CA SER A 196 -12.78 -23.20 -8.29
C SER A 196 -13.99 -24.11 -8.28
N GLY A 197 -14.76 -24.13 -9.39
CA GLY A 197 -16.06 -24.79 -9.47
C GLY A 197 -17.24 -23.87 -9.08
N LEU A 198 -17.00 -22.65 -8.60
CA LEU A 198 -18.03 -21.72 -8.17
C LEU A 198 -18.68 -20.94 -9.32
N HIS A 199 -18.01 -20.84 -10.47
CA HIS A 199 -18.59 -20.26 -11.68
C HIS A 199 -19.24 -21.34 -12.53
N ASP A 200 -20.42 -21.08 -13.06
CA ASP A 200 -21.17 -21.98 -13.90
C ASP A 200 -20.60 -22.10 -15.34
N ALA A 201 -21.11 -23.04 -16.10
CA ALA A 201 -20.69 -23.21 -17.49
C ALA A 201 -21.08 -22.03 -18.40
N GLY A 202 -22.10 -21.25 -18.03
CA GLY A 202 -22.53 -20.05 -18.74
C GLY A 202 -21.49 -18.95 -18.68
N PHE A 203 -20.94 -18.71 -17.49
CA PHE A 203 -19.86 -17.74 -17.27
C PHE A 203 -18.66 -17.99 -18.20
N TYR A 204 -18.15 -19.24 -18.24
CA TYR A 204 -17.01 -19.58 -19.08
C TYR A 204 -17.33 -19.52 -20.57
N ARG A 205 -18.56 -19.87 -21.00
CA ARG A 205 -18.98 -19.70 -22.40
C ARG A 205 -18.97 -18.23 -22.82
N GLN A 206 -19.47 -17.34 -21.98
CA GLN A 206 -19.46 -15.90 -22.26
C GLN A 206 -18.05 -15.34 -22.33
N LEU A 207 -17.16 -15.75 -21.39
CA LEU A 207 -15.77 -15.38 -21.37
C LEU A 207 -15.09 -15.77 -22.70
N TRP A 208 -15.19 -17.04 -23.09
CA TRP A 208 -14.60 -17.54 -24.33
C TRP A 208 -15.21 -16.90 -25.58
N SER A 209 -16.50 -16.66 -25.61
CA SER A 209 -17.17 -15.98 -26.73
C SER A 209 -16.60 -14.57 -26.95
N ARG A 210 -16.37 -13.81 -25.88
CA ARG A 210 -15.74 -12.49 -25.96
C ARG A 210 -14.31 -12.55 -26.48
N LEU A 211 -13.50 -13.45 -25.94
CA LEU A 211 -12.09 -13.62 -26.33
C LEU A 211 -11.96 -14.02 -27.80
N MET A 212 -12.75 -15.00 -28.25
CA MET A 212 -12.76 -15.44 -29.66
C MET A 212 -13.31 -14.38 -30.60
N GLY A 213 -14.19 -13.50 -30.12
CA GLY A 213 -14.63 -12.30 -30.82
C GLY A 213 -13.61 -11.16 -30.85
N GLY A 214 -12.41 -11.36 -30.28
CA GLY A 214 -11.33 -10.37 -30.23
C GLY A 214 -11.51 -9.29 -29.16
N GLN A 215 -12.43 -9.48 -28.21
CA GLN A 215 -12.69 -8.54 -27.13
C GLN A 215 -11.90 -8.96 -25.88
N THR A 216 -11.37 -7.97 -25.17
CA THR A 216 -10.73 -8.18 -23.85
C THR A 216 -11.80 -8.55 -22.81
N PHE A 217 -11.54 -9.57 -22.04
CA PHE A 217 -12.28 -9.86 -20.81
C PHE A 217 -11.67 -9.10 -19.64
N ARG A 218 -12.51 -8.46 -18.84
CA ARG A 218 -12.14 -7.88 -17.53
C ARG A 218 -13.22 -8.26 -16.53
N GLY A 219 -12.82 -8.85 -15.42
CA GLY A 219 -13.76 -9.26 -14.38
C GLY A 219 -13.11 -9.97 -13.22
N MET A 220 -13.93 -10.25 -12.21
CA MET A 220 -13.52 -11.04 -11.05
C MET A 220 -13.79 -12.52 -11.31
N ILE A 221 -12.82 -13.36 -10.99
CA ILE A 221 -12.92 -14.81 -11.06
C ILE A 221 -12.49 -15.38 -9.70
N ILE A 222 -13.29 -16.29 -9.16
CA ILE A 222 -12.85 -17.06 -7.99
C ILE A 222 -12.11 -18.28 -8.50
N ASN A 223 -10.83 -18.33 -8.20
CA ASN A 223 -9.93 -19.41 -8.56
C ASN A 223 -9.59 -20.28 -7.34
N ARG A 224 -8.91 -21.39 -7.59
CA ARG A 224 -8.44 -22.33 -6.56
C ARG A 224 -6.94 -22.55 -6.72
N LYS A 225 -6.19 -22.35 -5.63
CA LYS A 225 -4.76 -22.67 -5.54
C LYS A 225 -4.54 -24.18 -5.53
N LYS A 226 -3.32 -24.63 -5.76
CA LYS A 226 -2.93 -26.05 -5.63
C LYS A 226 -3.21 -26.62 -4.24
N SER A 227 -3.12 -25.81 -3.19
CA SER A 227 -3.48 -26.18 -1.81
C SER A 227 -4.96 -26.49 -1.60
N GLY A 228 -5.83 -26.11 -2.54
CA GLY A 228 -7.28 -26.16 -2.40
C GLY A 228 -7.92 -24.86 -1.92
N GLU A 229 -7.14 -23.88 -1.47
CA GLU A 229 -7.58 -22.57 -1.05
C GLU A 229 -8.23 -21.80 -2.20
N LEU A 230 -9.35 -21.14 -1.92
CA LEU A 230 -10.02 -20.24 -2.86
C LEU A 230 -9.43 -18.84 -2.76
N TYR A 231 -9.29 -18.18 -3.90
CA TYR A 231 -8.85 -16.80 -3.95
C TYR A 231 -9.61 -15.99 -5.00
N TRP A 232 -9.80 -14.71 -4.71
CA TRP A 232 -10.44 -13.76 -5.60
C TRP A 232 -9.41 -13.15 -6.53
N ALA A 233 -9.60 -13.34 -7.82
CA ALA A 233 -8.72 -12.80 -8.85
C ALA A 233 -9.43 -11.71 -9.64
N GLN A 234 -8.88 -10.52 -9.65
CA GLN A 234 -9.19 -9.53 -10.68
C GLN A 234 -8.40 -9.87 -11.92
N GLN A 235 -9.06 -10.28 -12.98
CA GLN A 235 -8.41 -10.82 -14.17
C GLN A 235 -8.73 -10.02 -15.41
N THR A 236 -7.69 -9.71 -16.18
CA THR A 236 -7.79 -9.16 -17.53
C THR A 236 -7.19 -10.17 -18.50
N ILE A 237 -7.96 -10.59 -19.52
CA ILE A 237 -7.50 -11.50 -20.56
C ILE A 237 -7.65 -10.78 -21.90
N THR A 238 -6.54 -10.64 -22.62
CA THR A 238 -6.48 -9.91 -23.89
C THR A 238 -6.05 -10.86 -25.01
N PRO A 239 -6.80 -10.93 -26.11
CA PRO A 239 -6.39 -11.67 -27.31
C PRO A 239 -5.25 -10.93 -28.03
N VAL A 240 -4.20 -11.66 -28.41
CA VAL A 240 -3.05 -11.18 -29.17
C VAL A 240 -3.18 -11.64 -30.61
N ARG A 241 -2.97 -10.70 -31.53
CA ARG A 241 -3.03 -10.96 -32.98
C ARG A 241 -1.66 -10.69 -33.62
N ASP A 242 -1.38 -11.40 -34.69
CA ASP A 242 -0.21 -11.16 -35.51
C ASP A 242 -0.38 -9.93 -36.44
N GLN A 243 0.62 -9.64 -37.25
CA GLN A 243 0.59 -8.54 -38.22
C GLN A 243 -0.48 -8.72 -39.31
N GLY A 244 -0.93 -9.95 -39.54
CA GLY A 244 -2.02 -10.29 -40.46
C GLY A 244 -3.41 -10.14 -39.85
N GLY A 245 -3.50 -9.85 -38.53
CA GLY A 245 -4.77 -9.75 -37.79
C GLY A 245 -5.30 -11.08 -37.28
N GLU A 246 -4.58 -12.21 -37.48
CA GLU A 246 -4.98 -13.52 -37.01
C GLU A 246 -4.71 -13.65 -35.49
N LEU A 247 -5.65 -14.28 -34.78
CA LEU A 247 -5.52 -14.58 -33.37
C LEU A 247 -4.44 -15.65 -33.14
N THR A 248 -3.45 -15.32 -32.35
CA THR A 248 -2.31 -16.21 -32.07
C THR A 248 -2.29 -16.67 -30.61
N HIS A 249 -2.50 -15.78 -29.65
CA HIS A 249 -2.34 -16.05 -28.22
C HIS A 249 -3.37 -15.28 -27.38
N PHE A 250 -3.45 -15.65 -26.10
CA PHE A 250 -4.11 -14.83 -25.07
C PHE A 250 -3.10 -14.50 -23.97
N VAL A 251 -3.04 -13.22 -23.60
CA VAL A 251 -2.30 -12.76 -22.41
C VAL A 251 -3.31 -12.54 -21.29
N SER A 252 -3.07 -13.16 -20.16
CA SER A 252 -3.85 -12.98 -18.94
C SER A 252 -2.98 -12.33 -17.87
N VAL A 253 -3.48 -11.24 -17.30
CA VAL A 253 -2.94 -10.61 -16.09
C VAL A 253 -3.96 -10.79 -14.99
N LEU A 254 -3.51 -11.29 -13.84
CA LEU A 254 -4.33 -11.65 -12.70
C LEU A 254 -3.72 -11.08 -11.42
N GLN A 255 -4.51 -10.32 -10.69
CA GLN A 255 -4.18 -9.82 -9.35
C GLN A 255 -4.99 -10.59 -8.31
N ASP A 256 -4.34 -11.17 -7.31
CA ASP A 256 -5.02 -11.73 -6.14
C ASP A 256 -5.50 -10.57 -5.25
N ILE A 257 -6.81 -10.42 -5.10
CA ILE A 257 -7.45 -9.36 -4.30
C ILE A 257 -8.13 -9.94 -3.05
N THR A 258 -7.76 -11.15 -2.64
CA THR A 258 -8.42 -11.85 -1.53
C THR A 258 -8.28 -11.10 -0.22
N GLU A 259 -7.07 -10.69 0.11
CA GLU A 259 -6.81 -9.95 1.35
C GLU A 259 -7.46 -8.56 1.32
N LEU A 260 -7.40 -7.87 0.19
CA LEU A 260 -8.10 -6.59 0.02
C LEU A 260 -9.61 -6.73 0.27
N ARG A 261 -10.23 -7.77 -0.29
CA ARG A 261 -11.67 -8.01 -0.07
C ARG A 261 -12.03 -8.41 1.35
N LYS A 262 -11.17 -9.20 2.01
CA LYS A 262 -11.38 -9.52 3.43
C LYS A 262 -11.34 -8.26 4.30
N GLN A 263 -10.40 -7.38 3.99
CA GLN A 263 -10.28 -6.10 4.70
C GLN A 263 -11.50 -5.20 4.44
N GLU A 264 -11.92 -5.04 3.20
CA GLU A 264 -13.13 -4.28 2.84
C GLU A 264 -14.39 -4.83 3.53
N GLU A 265 -14.55 -6.15 3.60
CA GLU A 265 -15.67 -6.82 4.29
C GLU A 265 -15.59 -6.59 5.80
N HIS A 266 -14.40 -6.72 6.38
CA HIS A 266 -14.19 -6.45 7.80
C HIS A 266 -14.51 -4.99 8.15
N ASP A 267 -14.01 -4.03 7.38
CA ASP A 267 -14.29 -2.60 7.58
C ASP A 267 -15.79 -2.29 7.40
N PHE A 268 -16.45 -2.99 6.49
CA PHE A 268 -17.89 -2.85 6.30
C PHE A 268 -18.67 -3.37 7.53
N GLN A 269 -18.29 -4.52 8.07
CA GLN A 269 -18.91 -5.08 9.26
C GLN A 269 -18.71 -4.18 10.49
N LEU A 270 -17.52 -3.61 10.66
CA LEU A 270 -17.26 -2.65 11.75
C LEU A 270 -18.11 -1.37 11.61
N ARG A 271 -18.25 -0.84 10.39
CA ARG A 271 -19.13 0.32 10.16
C ARG A 271 -20.58 0.03 10.50
N LEU A 272 -21.10 -1.14 10.13
CA LEU A 272 -22.46 -1.56 10.53
C LEU A 272 -22.61 -1.66 12.05
N ALA A 273 -21.61 -2.22 12.75
CA ALA A 273 -21.59 -2.28 14.19
C ALA A 273 -21.63 -0.88 14.82
N ARG A 274 -20.85 0.07 14.30
CA ARG A 274 -20.87 1.48 14.70
C ARG A 274 -22.26 2.12 14.53
N GLU A 275 -22.90 1.92 13.37
CA GLU A 275 -24.24 2.46 13.13
C GLU A 275 -25.27 1.93 14.13
N VAL A 276 -25.18 0.64 14.50
CA VAL A 276 -26.05 0.05 15.54
C VAL A 276 -25.73 0.64 16.90
N GLN A 277 -24.44 0.76 17.26
CA GLN A 277 -24.01 1.32 18.53
C GLN A 277 -24.45 2.77 18.72
N GLN A 278 -24.37 3.58 17.65
CA GLN A 278 -24.84 4.98 17.71
C GLN A 278 -26.32 5.12 18.09
N GLN A 279 -27.15 4.11 17.81
CA GLN A 279 -28.55 4.09 18.23
C GLN A 279 -28.72 3.82 19.73
N PHE A 280 -27.67 3.37 20.41
CA PHE A 280 -27.70 3.13 21.84
C PHE A 280 -27.50 4.39 22.67
N TYR A 281 -26.81 5.39 22.10
CA TYR A 281 -26.66 6.68 22.76
C TYR A 281 -27.99 7.43 22.70
N GLY A 282 -28.58 7.61 23.88
CA GLY A 282 -29.89 8.26 24.01
C GLY A 282 -29.82 9.73 23.65
N SER A 283 -30.81 10.26 22.93
CA SER A 283 -31.04 11.69 22.90
C SER A 283 -31.47 12.16 24.29
N ALA A 284 -30.89 13.29 24.73
CA ALA A 284 -31.26 13.87 26.04
C ALA A 284 -32.77 14.12 26.13
N PRO A 285 -33.45 13.66 27.15
CA PRO A 285 -34.89 13.91 27.33
C PRO A 285 -35.14 15.39 27.64
N ALA A 286 -36.23 15.92 27.12
CA ALA A 286 -36.68 17.26 27.53
C ALA A 286 -37.29 17.18 28.94
N VAL A 287 -36.56 17.67 29.94
CA VAL A 287 -36.97 17.73 31.33
C VAL A 287 -37.13 19.18 31.77
N ALA A 288 -38.31 19.55 32.24
CA ALA A 288 -38.58 20.93 32.66
C ALA A 288 -37.64 21.36 33.79
N GLY A 289 -36.97 22.49 33.61
CA GLY A 289 -36.03 23.02 34.61
C GLY A 289 -34.60 22.41 34.52
N PHE A 290 -34.30 21.61 33.51
CA PHE A 290 -32.97 21.02 33.30
C PHE A 290 -32.60 21.08 31.84
N ASP A 291 -31.33 21.42 31.55
CA ASP A 291 -30.69 21.29 30.22
C ASP A 291 -29.69 20.15 30.31
N ILE A 292 -29.86 19.13 29.47
CA ILE A 292 -29.13 17.88 29.54
C ILE A 292 -28.44 17.62 28.18
N GLY A 293 -27.16 17.26 28.20
CA GLY A 293 -26.40 16.89 27.03
C GLY A 293 -25.41 15.76 27.35
N GLY A 294 -25.16 14.93 26.38
CA GLY A 294 -24.11 13.92 26.45
C GLY A 294 -23.49 13.72 25.08
N SER A 295 -22.20 13.45 25.02
CA SER A 295 -21.48 13.17 23.80
C SER A 295 -20.49 12.02 24.02
N SER A 296 -20.32 11.18 23.00
CA SER A 296 -19.33 10.11 22.96
C SER A 296 -18.67 10.07 21.59
N TYR A 297 -17.35 10.01 21.60
CA TYR A 297 -16.48 9.99 20.44
C TYR A 297 -15.53 8.80 20.54
N PRO A 298 -15.87 7.67 19.93
CA PRO A 298 -15.03 6.48 19.97
C PRO A 298 -13.67 6.70 19.32
N ALA A 299 -12.63 6.09 19.90
CA ALA A 299 -11.26 6.10 19.36
C ALA A 299 -11.13 5.24 18.08
N TYR A 300 -11.92 4.17 18.02
CA TYR A 300 -12.00 3.24 16.89
C TYR A 300 -13.40 3.28 16.25
N GLU A 301 -13.68 2.34 15.34
CA GLU A 301 -15.00 2.23 14.72
C GLU A 301 -16.13 1.99 15.73
N THR A 302 -15.82 1.25 16.81
CA THR A 302 -16.74 1.01 17.94
C THR A 302 -16.02 1.27 19.25
N GLY A 303 -16.73 1.74 20.26
CA GLY A 303 -16.19 2.10 21.58
C GLY A 303 -16.73 1.26 22.73
N GLY A 304 -15.99 1.24 23.84
CA GLY A 304 -16.39 0.71 25.14
C GLY A 304 -17.28 1.67 25.93
N ASP A 305 -17.11 2.96 25.69
CA ASP A 305 -17.83 4.01 26.41
C ASP A 305 -19.34 3.99 26.15
N TYR A 306 -20.08 4.27 27.22
CA TYR A 306 -21.53 4.26 27.22
C TYR A 306 -22.08 5.39 28.05
N PHE A 307 -23.01 6.16 27.50
CA PHE A 307 -23.88 7.03 28.29
C PHE A 307 -25.36 6.81 27.96
N ASP A 308 -26.21 7.03 28.92
CA ASP A 308 -27.67 6.86 28.74
C ASP A 308 -28.49 7.78 29.64
N PHE A 309 -29.69 8.08 29.19
CA PHE A 309 -30.72 8.75 29.94
C PHE A 309 -31.92 7.80 30.07
N ILE A 310 -32.19 7.35 31.29
CA ILE A 310 -33.13 6.26 31.52
C ILE A 310 -34.31 6.80 32.33
N ALA A 311 -35.51 6.79 31.77
CA ALA A 311 -36.72 7.08 32.54
C ALA A 311 -36.93 5.97 33.59
N MET A 312 -37.01 6.38 34.85
CA MET A 312 -37.20 5.49 35.99
C MET A 312 -38.59 5.67 36.61
N PRO A 313 -39.07 4.72 37.43
CA PRO A 313 -40.31 4.88 38.19
C PRO A 313 -40.35 6.16 39.02
N ASN A 314 -41.53 6.63 39.35
CA ASN A 314 -41.77 7.81 40.17
C ASN A 314 -41.28 9.14 39.62
N GLY A 315 -41.09 9.24 38.27
CA GLY A 315 -40.64 10.45 37.61
C GLY A 315 -39.14 10.75 37.78
N ARG A 316 -38.38 9.77 38.24
CA ARG A 316 -36.90 9.87 38.31
C ARG A 316 -36.26 9.68 36.93
N LEU A 317 -35.10 10.30 36.76
CA LEU A 317 -34.25 10.15 35.57
C LEU A 317 -32.90 9.56 35.99
N GLY A 318 -32.58 8.38 35.47
CA GLY A 318 -31.25 7.80 35.57
C GLY A 318 -30.32 8.41 34.50
N ILE A 319 -29.17 8.88 34.93
CA ILE A 319 -28.08 9.39 34.09
C ILE A 319 -26.91 8.45 34.30
N ALA A 320 -26.57 7.69 33.29
CA ALA A 320 -25.50 6.70 33.35
C ALA A 320 -24.34 7.11 32.46
N LEU A 321 -23.12 6.90 32.94
CA LEU A 321 -21.90 6.97 32.18
C LEU A 321 -21.03 5.78 32.59
N GLY A 322 -20.54 5.01 31.65
CA GLY A 322 -19.68 3.85 31.90
C GLY A 322 -18.64 3.68 30.84
N ASP A 323 -17.59 3.00 31.22
CA ASP A 323 -16.50 2.63 30.35
C ASP A 323 -16.18 1.13 30.55
N VAL A 324 -15.98 0.43 29.45
CA VAL A 324 -15.67 -1.01 29.39
C VAL A 324 -14.17 -1.17 29.15
N GLU A 325 -13.51 -1.90 30.02
CA GLU A 325 -12.07 -2.24 29.85
C GLU A 325 -11.74 -2.74 28.46
N GLY A 326 -10.75 -2.05 27.83
CA GLY A 326 -10.29 -2.34 26.49
C GLY A 326 -11.07 -1.59 25.41
N HIS A 327 -10.75 -1.86 24.13
CA HIS A 327 -11.29 -1.11 23.01
C HIS A 327 -11.80 -2.01 21.87
N GLY A 328 -12.59 -1.43 20.98
CA GLY A 328 -13.05 -2.08 19.76
C GLY A 328 -14.31 -2.92 19.92
N PHE A 329 -14.50 -3.92 19.05
CA PHE A 329 -15.77 -4.63 18.92
C PHE A 329 -16.17 -5.43 20.17
N GLY A 330 -15.18 -6.03 20.87
CA GLY A 330 -15.44 -6.79 22.11
C GLY A 330 -16.04 -5.91 23.20
N SER A 331 -15.42 -4.76 23.50
CA SER A 331 -15.89 -3.79 24.48
C SER A 331 -17.26 -3.21 24.11
N ALA A 332 -17.52 -2.99 22.83
CA ALA A 332 -18.83 -2.55 22.33
C ALA A 332 -19.96 -3.56 22.62
N LEU A 333 -19.68 -4.86 22.57
CA LEU A 333 -20.66 -5.90 22.93
C LEU A 333 -20.91 -5.93 24.43
N VAL A 334 -19.87 -5.81 25.25
CA VAL A 334 -20.00 -5.73 26.72
C VAL A 334 -20.78 -4.46 27.12
N MET A 335 -20.52 -3.33 26.42
CA MET A 335 -21.28 -2.09 26.60
C MET A 335 -22.77 -2.30 26.30
N ALA A 336 -23.11 -2.95 25.20
CA ALA A 336 -24.50 -3.24 24.83
C ALA A 336 -25.20 -4.12 25.85
N LEU A 337 -24.49 -5.12 26.39
CA LEU A 337 -24.96 -6.00 27.46
C LEU A 337 -25.20 -5.23 28.77
N THR A 338 -24.22 -4.39 29.16
CA THR A 338 -24.31 -3.52 30.34
C THR A 338 -25.53 -2.60 30.24
N ARG A 339 -25.73 -1.95 29.09
CA ARG A 339 -26.90 -1.12 28.82
C ARG A 339 -28.22 -1.90 28.97
N ALA A 340 -28.28 -3.10 28.43
CA ALA A 340 -29.48 -3.93 28.50
C ALA A 340 -29.84 -4.26 29.95
N TYR A 341 -28.87 -4.68 30.76
CA TYR A 341 -29.07 -4.96 32.17
C TYR A 341 -29.44 -3.72 32.97
N LEU A 342 -28.70 -2.61 32.76
CA LEU A 342 -28.96 -1.35 33.44
C LEU A 342 -30.38 -0.85 33.19
N ARG A 343 -30.82 -0.81 31.94
CA ARG A 343 -32.19 -0.42 31.57
C ARG A 343 -33.26 -1.37 32.14
N SER A 344 -32.97 -2.66 32.20
CA SER A 344 -33.89 -3.65 32.74
C SER A 344 -34.12 -3.43 34.25
N PHE A 345 -33.05 -3.24 35.02
CA PHE A 345 -33.16 -3.03 36.46
C PHE A 345 -33.60 -1.62 36.85
N ALA A 346 -33.25 -0.59 36.05
CA ALA A 346 -33.69 0.79 36.25
C ALA A 346 -35.22 0.97 36.09
N ASN A 347 -35.89 0.07 35.38
CA ASN A 347 -37.36 0.05 35.29
C ASN A 347 -38.05 -0.50 36.55
N LEU A 348 -37.29 -1.05 37.49
CA LEU A 348 -37.79 -1.50 38.79
C LEU A 348 -37.70 -0.35 39.79
N ASP A 349 -38.52 -0.39 40.83
CA ASP A 349 -38.48 0.61 41.93
C ASP A 349 -37.34 0.26 42.91
N LEU A 350 -36.10 0.42 42.40
CA LEU A 350 -34.86 0.14 43.12
C LEU A 350 -34.06 1.44 43.30
N GLU A 351 -33.29 1.48 44.38
CA GLU A 351 -32.30 2.55 44.55
C GLU A 351 -31.02 2.28 43.72
N PRO A 352 -30.23 3.32 43.34
CA PRO A 352 -29.09 3.18 42.44
C PRO A 352 -28.09 2.09 42.84
N GLU A 353 -27.75 1.97 44.13
CA GLU A 353 -26.83 0.94 44.60
C GLU A 353 -27.40 -0.48 44.41
N GLN A 354 -28.73 -0.66 44.54
CA GLN A 354 -29.38 -1.95 44.30
C GLN A 354 -29.36 -2.30 42.82
N ILE A 355 -29.57 -1.32 41.97
CA ILE A 355 -29.42 -1.48 40.49
C ILE A 355 -28.03 -1.98 40.18
N LEU A 356 -26.96 -1.30 40.68
CA LEU A 356 -25.57 -1.69 40.43
C LEU A 356 -25.25 -3.11 40.91
N VAL A 357 -25.79 -3.52 42.10
CA VAL A 357 -25.65 -4.91 42.60
C VAL A 357 -26.24 -5.92 41.61
N GLN A 358 -27.42 -5.65 41.06
CA GLN A 358 -28.05 -6.58 40.11
C GLN A 358 -27.30 -6.64 38.77
N VAL A 359 -26.93 -5.47 38.25
CA VAL A 359 -26.13 -5.39 37.00
C VAL A 359 -24.80 -6.11 37.17
N ASN A 360 -24.09 -5.86 38.29
CA ASN A 360 -22.82 -6.54 38.59
C ASN A 360 -22.98 -8.07 38.61
N ARG A 361 -24.04 -8.56 39.28
CA ARG A 361 -24.26 -10.01 39.35
C ARG A 361 -24.46 -10.65 37.98
N MET A 362 -25.19 -9.97 37.09
CA MET A 362 -25.40 -10.46 35.73
C MET A 362 -24.11 -10.41 34.92
N LEU A 363 -23.39 -9.30 34.94
CA LEU A 363 -22.13 -9.16 34.22
C LEU A 363 -21.06 -10.15 34.68
N ALA A 364 -20.95 -10.38 36.03
CA ALA A 364 -20.01 -11.35 36.57
C ALA A 364 -20.31 -12.81 36.19
N GLN A 365 -21.54 -13.12 35.75
CA GLN A 365 -21.90 -14.43 35.21
C GLN A 365 -21.60 -14.58 33.73
N ASP A 366 -21.72 -13.49 32.97
CA ASP A 366 -21.64 -13.50 31.52
C ASP A 366 -20.23 -13.16 30.98
N LEU A 367 -19.44 -12.39 31.77
CA LEU A 367 -18.08 -11.99 31.36
C LEU A 367 -17.04 -13.03 31.81
N GLU A 368 -16.08 -13.32 30.93
CA GLU A 368 -14.91 -14.09 31.31
C GLU A 368 -13.97 -13.26 32.21
N HIS A 369 -13.13 -13.94 32.98
CA HIS A 369 -12.19 -13.29 33.88
C HIS A 369 -11.29 -12.28 33.18
N GLY A 370 -11.35 -11.02 33.66
CA GLY A 370 -10.50 -9.93 33.17
C GLY A 370 -11.25 -8.82 32.43
N HIS A 371 -12.51 -9.02 32.10
CA HIS A 371 -13.34 -7.93 31.57
C HIS A 371 -14.19 -7.32 32.71
N PHE A 372 -14.23 -6.01 32.78
CA PHE A 372 -15.01 -5.27 33.75
C PHE A 372 -15.53 -3.96 33.15
N VAL A 373 -16.47 -3.36 33.83
CA VAL A 373 -17.09 -2.09 33.42
C VAL A 373 -17.04 -1.12 34.59
N THR A 374 -16.50 0.07 34.34
CA THR A 374 -16.67 1.18 35.27
C THR A 374 -17.99 1.87 34.98
N LEU A 375 -18.75 2.25 36.00
CA LEU A 375 -20.07 2.86 35.81
C LEU A 375 -20.39 3.89 36.89
N ALA A 376 -20.81 5.08 36.45
CA ALA A 376 -21.42 6.13 37.22
C ALA A 376 -22.94 6.10 36.97
N LEU A 377 -23.75 6.05 38.03
CA LEU A 377 -25.21 6.13 37.97
C LEU A 377 -25.71 7.25 38.88
N ALA A 378 -26.18 8.32 38.28
CA ALA A 378 -26.80 9.44 38.96
C ALA A 378 -28.32 9.40 38.75
N CYS A 379 -29.09 9.30 39.82
CA CYS A 379 -30.56 9.27 39.80
C CYS A 379 -31.11 10.64 40.23
N LEU A 380 -31.71 11.35 39.28
CA LEU A 380 -32.32 12.65 39.50
C LEU A 380 -33.82 12.52 39.78
N ASP A 381 -34.26 12.99 40.92
CA ASP A 381 -35.68 13.30 41.17
C ASP A 381 -35.97 14.69 40.59
N THR A 382 -36.67 14.72 39.47
CA THR A 382 -36.95 15.97 38.74
C THR A 382 -37.91 16.91 39.47
N SER A 383 -38.75 16.35 40.36
CA SER A 383 -39.73 17.12 41.12
C SER A 383 -39.13 17.76 42.37
N ARG A 384 -38.21 17.04 43.03
CA ARG A 384 -37.53 17.50 44.26
C ARG A 384 -36.23 18.22 43.97
N ARG A 385 -35.74 18.12 42.70
CA ARG A 385 -34.41 18.56 42.28
C ARG A 385 -33.30 17.94 43.14
N SER A 386 -33.44 16.69 43.46
CA SER A 386 -32.45 15.97 44.25
C SER A 386 -31.77 14.89 43.45
N LEU A 387 -30.49 14.69 43.74
CA LEU A 387 -29.60 13.75 43.06
C LEU A 387 -29.09 12.71 44.07
N ILE A 388 -29.23 11.45 43.75
CA ILE A 388 -28.55 10.34 44.42
C ILE A 388 -27.55 9.72 43.46
N TYR A 389 -26.33 9.49 43.91
CA TYR A 389 -25.24 8.94 43.07
C TYR A 389 -24.71 7.63 43.65
N ALA A 390 -24.48 6.67 42.75
CA ALA A 390 -23.74 5.45 43.03
C ALA A 390 -22.73 5.20 41.94
N GLY A 391 -21.49 4.85 42.28
CA GLY A 391 -20.41 4.57 41.34
C GLY A 391 -19.81 3.18 41.52
N ALA A 392 -19.49 2.53 40.46
CA ALA A 392 -18.83 1.23 40.39
C ALA A 392 -17.44 1.38 39.67
N GLY A 393 -16.43 1.75 40.45
CA GLY A 393 -15.06 1.88 39.95
C GLY A 393 -14.83 3.01 38.94
N HIS A 394 -15.85 3.83 38.66
CA HIS A 394 -15.73 4.93 37.69
C HIS A 394 -15.03 6.15 38.30
N MET A 395 -14.38 6.97 37.46
CA MET A 395 -13.78 8.22 37.91
C MET A 395 -14.82 9.15 38.56
N PRO A 396 -14.41 10.10 39.44
CA PRO A 396 -15.34 10.97 40.11
C PRO A 396 -16.16 11.83 39.15
N GLY A 397 -17.46 11.97 39.45
CA GLY A 397 -18.29 13.05 38.88
C GLY A 397 -18.23 14.34 39.72
N PHE A 398 -18.69 15.43 39.17
CA PHE A 398 -18.59 16.74 39.80
C PHE A 398 -19.90 17.52 39.72
N VAL A 399 -20.27 18.20 40.81
CA VAL A 399 -21.31 19.23 40.80
C VAL A 399 -20.63 20.59 41.02
N LEU A 400 -20.75 21.46 40.01
CA LEU A 400 -20.18 22.79 40.04
C LEU A 400 -21.29 23.83 40.28
N SER A 401 -20.93 24.93 40.92
CA SER A 401 -21.81 26.14 40.98
C SER A 401 -21.96 26.76 39.58
N GLY A 402 -22.88 27.67 39.42
CA GLY A 402 -23.05 28.47 38.21
C GLY A 402 -21.83 29.35 37.85
N SER A 403 -20.88 29.52 38.77
CA SER A 403 -19.61 30.21 38.57
C SER A 403 -18.45 29.24 38.26
N GLY A 404 -18.70 27.95 38.11
CA GLY A 404 -17.69 26.95 37.77
C GLY A 404 -16.87 26.41 38.96
N VAL A 405 -17.23 26.72 40.19
CA VAL A 405 -16.55 26.22 41.40
C VAL A 405 -17.13 24.85 41.78
N VAL A 406 -16.26 23.86 42.01
CA VAL A 406 -16.69 22.52 42.46
C VAL A 406 -17.29 22.60 43.87
N GLU A 407 -18.52 22.19 44.02
CA GLU A 407 -19.26 22.13 45.31
C GLU A 407 -19.38 20.71 45.84
N HIS A 408 -19.55 19.72 44.96
CA HIS A 408 -19.58 18.31 45.36
C HIS A 408 -18.72 17.45 44.42
N VAL A 409 -18.03 16.47 44.98
CA VAL A 409 -17.33 15.40 44.31
C VAL A 409 -18.09 14.11 44.50
N LEU A 410 -18.42 13.44 43.39
CA LEU A 410 -19.22 12.22 43.39
C LEU A 410 -18.29 11.01 43.22
N GLU A 411 -17.82 10.44 44.31
CA GLU A 411 -16.86 9.35 44.29
C GLU A 411 -17.53 7.99 44.11
N SER A 412 -16.84 7.06 43.42
CA SER A 412 -17.26 5.66 43.37
C SER A 412 -17.04 4.96 44.71
N ASN A 413 -18.07 4.27 45.16
CA ASN A 413 -18.08 3.58 46.46
C ASN A 413 -18.12 2.04 46.33
N GLY A 414 -17.69 1.49 45.20
CA GLY A 414 -17.59 0.08 44.92
C GLY A 414 -16.62 -0.24 43.77
N PRO A 415 -16.20 -1.50 43.63
CA PRO A 415 -15.33 -1.93 42.55
C PRO A 415 -16.04 -1.89 41.18
N PRO A 416 -15.31 -1.94 40.06
CA PRO A 416 -15.90 -2.09 38.73
C PRO A 416 -16.88 -3.28 38.65
N LEU A 417 -17.91 -3.15 37.83
CA LEU A 417 -18.90 -4.19 37.57
C LEU A 417 -18.30 -5.38 36.83
N GLY A 418 -18.74 -6.58 37.15
CA GLY A 418 -18.28 -7.82 36.49
C GLY A 418 -17.02 -8.42 37.12
N LEU A 419 -16.27 -7.65 37.95
CA LEU A 419 -15.00 -8.10 38.50
C LEU A 419 -15.19 -9.13 39.64
N PHE A 420 -16.14 -8.87 40.54
CA PHE A 420 -16.48 -9.75 41.67
C PHE A 420 -18.00 -9.88 41.83
N SER A 421 -18.55 -11.11 41.79
CA SER A 421 -19.99 -11.36 41.79
C SER A 421 -20.72 -10.82 43.02
N ASP A 422 -20.02 -10.76 44.17
CA ASP A 422 -20.61 -10.42 45.46
C ASP A 422 -20.32 -8.97 45.89
N SER A 423 -19.93 -8.12 44.93
CA SER A 423 -19.65 -6.71 45.20
C SER A 423 -20.90 -5.99 45.74
N LEU A 424 -20.68 -5.14 46.73
CA LEU A 424 -21.69 -4.24 47.27
C LEU A 424 -21.35 -2.81 46.85
N TYR A 425 -22.40 -2.04 46.61
CA TYR A 425 -22.32 -0.63 46.25
C TYR A 425 -23.09 0.18 47.28
N SER A 426 -22.71 1.43 47.47
CA SER A 426 -23.41 2.37 48.35
C SER A 426 -23.67 3.67 47.61
N CYS A 427 -24.79 4.30 47.98
CA CYS A 427 -25.09 5.64 47.50
C CYS A 427 -24.37 6.70 48.31
N GLN A 428 -24.07 7.82 47.67
CA GLN A 428 -23.79 9.06 48.41
C GLN A 428 -25.07 9.66 48.97
N ASN A 429 -24.94 10.57 49.96
CA ASN A 429 -26.07 11.29 50.49
C ASN A 429 -26.79 12.06 49.40
N GLU A 430 -28.11 12.16 49.52
CA GLU A 430 -28.95 12.93 48.62
C GLU A 430 -28.47 14.41 48.57
N ILE A 431 -28.22 14.91 47.34
CA ILE A 431 -27.81 16.29 47.09
C ILE A 431 -29.00 17.07 46.52
N LEU A 432 -29.37 18.16 47.16
CA LEU A 432 -30.37 19.08 46.64
C LEU A 432 -29.69 20.03 45.66
N LEU A 433 -30.15 20.00 44.41
CA LEU A 433 -29.55 20.79 43.30
C LEU A 433 -30.19 22.18 43.27
N GLU A 434 -29.36 23.20 43.24
CA GLU A 434 -29.74 24.63 43.12
C GLU A 434 -29.72 25.13 41.67
N PRO A 435 -30.54 26.11 41.32
CA PRO A 435 -30.48 26.72 40.00
C PRO A 435 -29.08 27.28 39.66
N GLY A 436 -28.61 26.98 38.45
CA GLY A 436 -27.29 27.36 37.97
C GLY A 436 -26.21 26.28 38.17
N GLN A 437 -26.45 25.28 39.06
CA GLN A 437 -25.47 24.19 39.21
C GLN A 437 -25.38 23.32 37.98
N ILE A 438 -24.19 22.71 37.81
CA ILE A 438 -23.84 21.87 36.67
C ILE A 438 -23.30 20.53 37.17
N LEU A 439 -24.00 19.44 36.88
CA LEU A 439 -23.47 18.09 37.06
C LEU A 439 -22.66 17.69 35.83
N VAL A 440 -21.49 17.13 36.05
CA VAL A 440 -20.60 16.62 35.00
C VAL A 440 -20.12 15.23 35.33
N LEU A 441 -20.25 14.33 34.36
CA LEU A 441 -19.66 12.99 34.39
C LEU A 441 -18.72 12.90 33.17
N LEU A 442 -17.54 12.31 33.34
CA LEU A 442 -16.48 12.20 32.32
C LEU A 442 -15.95 10.77 32.29
N THR A 443 -15.44 10.33 31.16
CA THR A 443 -14.55 9.17 31.08
C THR A 443 -13.08 9.59 31.05
N ASP A 444 -12.18 8.66 31.35
CA ASP A 444 -10.74 8.90 31.48
C ASP A 444 -10.10 9.29 30.15
N GLY A 445 -10.64 8.89 29.00
CA GLY A 445 -10.16 9.35 27.70
C GLY A 445 -10.14 10.88 27.52
N ILE A 446 -10.96 11.63 28.30
CA ILE A 446 -10.83 13.11 28.36
C ILE A 446 -9.58 13.48 29.16
N THR A 447 -9.47 12.94 30.38
CA THR A 447 -8.46 13.37 31.34
C THR A 447 -7.07 12.83 31.03
N GLU A 448 -6.98 11.64 30.41
CA GLU A 448 -5.75 10.98 29.99
C GLU A 448 -5.31 11.38 28.58
N SER A 449 -5.96 12.36 27.94
CA SER A 449 -5.46 12.95 26.70
C SER A 449 -4.11 13.61 26.92
N VAL A 450 -3.07 13.17 26.19
CA VAL A 450 -1.66 13.55 26.41
C VAL A 450 -1.17 14.51 25.33
N ALA A 451 -0.52 15.61 25.75
CA ALA A 451 0.19 16.52 24.83
C ALA A 451 1.55 15.96 24.39
N ASP A 452 2.16 16.50 23.34
CA ASP A 452 3.51 16.15 22.84
C ASP A 452 4.60 16.14 23.92
N GLY A 453 4.41 16.91 25.00
CA GLY A 453 5.32 16.99 26.16
C GLY A 453 5.13 15.89 27.19
N GLY A 454 4.15 15.01 27.05
CA GLY A 454 3.81 13.96 28.01
C GLY A 454 2.94 14.46 29.18
N GLU A 455 2.40 15.66 29.13
CA GLU A 455 1.45 16.20 30.11
C GLU A 455 0.04 15.71 29.79
N GLU A 456 -0.72 15.28 30.81
CA GLU A 456 -2.12 14.92 30.70
C GLU A 456 -3.03 16.16 30.79
N PHE A 457 -4.15 16.13 30.07
CA PHE A 457 -5.17 17.17 30.16
C PHE A 457 -5.73 17.28 31.59
N GLY A 458 -5.91 16.15 32.21
CA GLY A 458 -6.31 16.00 33.61
C GLY A 458 -7.72 16.48 33.92
N VAL A 459 -8.19 16.09 35.11
CA VAL A 459 -9.48 16.58 35.64
C VAL A 459 -9.51 18.10 35.74
N GLN A 460 -8.39 18.70 36.13
CA GLN A 460 -8.30 20.15 36.28
C GLN A 460 -8.55 20.89 34.96
N GLY A 461 -7.96 20.43 33.86
CA GLY A 461 -8.17 21.00 32.52
C GLY A 461 -9.64 20.92 32.07
N ALA A 462 -10.31 19.79 32.36
CA ALA A 462 -11.73 19.61 32.09
C ALA A 462 -12.61 20.58 32.91
N LEU A 463 -12.35 20.72 34.21
CA LEU A 463 -13.09 21.62 35.09
C LEU A 463 -12.88 23.09 34.73
N GLU A 464 -11.67 23.50 34.36
CA GLU A 464 -11.37 24.85 33.90
C GLU A 464 -12.11 25.18 32.59
N TYR A 465 -12.17 24.21 31.66
CA TYR A 465 -12.96 24.37 30.44
C TYR A 465 -14.45 24.59 30.76
N ILE A 466 -15.02 23.74 31.63
CA ILE A 466 -16.44 23.83 32.01
C ILE A 466 -16.73 25.19 32.69
N ALA A 467 -15.86 25.63 33.62
CA ALA A 467 -16.00 26.92 34.30
C ALA A 467 -16.00 28.13 33.34
N ALA A 468 -15.19 28.04 32.28
CA ALA A 468 -15.13 29.07 31.25
C ALA A 468 -16.36 29.08 30.31
N HIS A 469 -17.12 28.00 30.23
CA HIS A 469 -18.25 27.80 29.29
C HIS A 469 -19.58 27.53 29.99
N CYS A 470 -19.69 27.82 31.31
CA CYS A 470 -20.88 27.46 32.08
C CYS A 470 -22.17 28.14 31.60
N ASP A 471 -22.10 29.20 30.78
CA ASP A 471 -23.26 29.85 30.16
C ASP A 471 -23.79 29.11 28.90
N GLU A 472 -22.99 28.21 28.30
CA GLU A 472 -23.36 27.48 27.10
C GLU A 472 -24.36 26.35 27.39
N PRO A 473 -25.12 25.89 26.37
CA PRO A 473 -25.96 24.73 26.48
C PRO A 473 -25.18 23.46 26.89
N ALA A 474 -25.77 22.58 27.68
CA ALA A 474 -25.14 21.38 28.19
C ALA A 474 -24.51 20.51 27.08
N ARG A 475 -25.18 20.37 25.94
CA ARG A 475 -24.64 19.65 24.78
C ARG A 475 -23.40 20.29 24.20
N GLN A 476 -23.36 21.65 24.14
CA GLN A 476 -22.20 22.37 23.61
C GLN A 476 -20.99 22.23 24.53
N ILE A 477 -21.21 22.25 25.85
CA ILE A 477 -20.14 21.97 26.83
C ILE A 477 -19.58 20.58 26.64
N ALA A 478 -20.44 19.55 26.47
CA ALA A 478 -20.02 18.18 26.28
C ALA A 478 -19.23 17.99 24.96
N ASP A 479 -19.71 18.54 23.84
CA ASP A 479 -19.01 18.48 22.56
C ASP A 479 -17.69 19.28 22.58
N GLY A 480 -17.68 20.40 23.30
CA GLY A 480 -16.50 21.26 23.45
C GLY A 480 -15.40 20.63 24.30
N LEU A 481 -15.73 19.84 25.32
CA LEU A 481 -14.75 19.06 26.09
C LEU A 481 -13.96 18.12 25.19
N HIS A 482 -14.62 17.38 24.31
CA HIS A 482 -13.95 16.53 23.31
C HIS A 482 -12.98 17.35 22.44
N LEU A 483 -13.46 18.49 21.88
CA LEU A 483 -12.62 19.31 21.03
C LEU A 483 -11.41 19.87 21.79
N GLN A 484 -11.58 20.25 23.06
CA GLN A 484 -10.52 20.78 23.89
C GLN A 484 -9.48 19.70 24.25
N ALA A 485 -9.89 18.51 24.61
CA ALA A 485 -9.01 17.36 24.84
C ALA A 485 -8.18 17.02 23.58
N ARG A 486 -8.85 16.95 22.44
CA ARG A 486 -8.20 16.75 21.13
C ARG A 486 -7.20 17.84 20.76
N ARG A 487 -7.55 19.09 21.05
CA ARG A 487 -6.66 20.23 20.81
C ARG A 487 -5.43 20.20 21.71
N PHE A 488 -5.63 19.83 22.97
CA PHE A 488 -4.53 19.67 23.94
C PHE A 488 -3.55 18.59 23.51
N ALA A 489 -4.06 17.47 22.99
CA ALA A 489 -3.27 16.36 22.42
C ALA A 489 -2.76 16.63 20.98
N GLY A 490 -2.74 17.87 20.49
CA GLY A 490 -2.19 18.20 19.18
C GLY A 490 -2.95 17.57 17.99
N TYR A 491 -4.19 17.09 18.19
CA TYR A 491 -4.99 16.30 17.22
C TYR A 491 -4.35 14.97 16.81
N GLU A 492 -3.42 14.44 17.62
CA GLU A 492 -2.93 13.06 17.45
C GLU A 492 -4.09 12.05 17.46
N PRO A 493 -3.91 10.85 16.90
CA PRO A 493 -4.91 9.79 16.98
C PRO A 493 -5.36 9.59 18.42
N GLN A 494 -6.67 9.50 18.62
CA GLN A 494 -7.27 9.28 19.93
C GLN A 494 -6.92 7.88 20.41
N ASN A 495 -6.42 7.76 21.65
CA ASN A 495 -6.00 6.47 22.21
C ASN A 495 -7.14 5.75 22.90
N ASP A 496 -8.12 6.49 23.43
CA ASP A 496 -9.27 5.97 24.14
C ASP A 496 -10.55 6.73 23.80
N ASP A 497 -11.69 6.16 24.12
CA ASP A 497 -13.00 6.75 23.89
C ASP A 497 -13.18 8.01 24.76
N ILE A 498 -13.72 9.07 24.19
CA ILE A 498 -13.96 10.33 24.89
C ILE A 498 -15.46 10.53 25.07
N THR A 499 -15.93 10.40 26.32
CA THR A 499 -17.36 10.55 26.63
C THR A 499 -17.58 11.51 27.80
N SER A 500 -18.61 12.34 27.67
CA SER A 500 -19.03 13.25 28.72
C SER A 500 -20.55 13.39 28.78
N VAL A 501 -21.05 13.60 29.98
CA VAL A 501 -22.44 13.96 30.23
C VAL A 501 -22.49 15.21 31.09
N VAL A 502 -23.28 16.17 30.67
CA VAL A 502 -23.48 17.46 31.36
C VAL A 502 -24.97 17.66 31.61
N LEU A 503 -25.33 18.04 32.84
CA LEU A 503 -26.67 18.45 33.21
C LEU A 503 -26.61 19.82 33.90
N LYS A 504 -27.36 20.80 33.40
CA LYS A 504 -27.47 22.14 34.00
C LYS A 504 -28.83 22.31 34.64
N VAL A 505 -28.84 22.85 35.85
CA VAL A 505 -30.05 23.16 36.58
C VAL A 505 -30.57 24.54 36.22
N GLY A 506 -31.69 24.59 35.54
CA GLY A 506 -32.36 25.82 35.15
C GLY A 506 -33.06 26.54 36.30
N PRO A 507 -33.58 27.76 36.10
CA PRO A 507 -34.38 28.45 37.08
C PRO A 507 -35.61 27.65 37.45
N HIS A 508 -36.25 28.00 38.60
CA HIS A 508 -37.50 27.37 38.94
C HIS A 508 -38.56 27.67 37.86
N PRO A 509 -39.33 26.67 37.42
CA PRO A 509 -40.38 26.83 36.42
C PRO A 509 -41.47 27.80 36.85
#